data_c9761a8b931d47fddb8a735f7ff98fe9
#
_entry.id   c9761a8b931d47fddb8a735f7ff98fe9
#
_cell.length_a   1.000
_cell.length_b   1.000
_cell.length_c   1.000
_cell.angle_alpha   90.00
_cell.angle_beta   90.00
_cell.angle_gamma   90.00
#
_symmetry.space_group_name_H-M   'P 1'
#
loop_
_entity.id
_entity.type
_entity.pdbx_description
1 polymer ?
#
loop_
_entity_poly.entity_id
_entity_poly.type
_entity_poly.pdbx_seq_one_letter_code
_entity_poly.pdbx_strand_id
1 'polypeptide(L)'
;MKADGGTMERRYWIGVVSRSHIMIGTEGSFVQLNHGKREPLRRFHAGDGLLIYSPRESYPDGAPLQAFTAAGIIRTGEIYQGDMGDGFMPFRVDVDYLPCHETPIRPLIDELSFIRKKKSWGAAFRFGLLQVPEQDFALITGAMECTFPAGFFKDPPAA
;
A
#
# COMPACT_ATOMS: atom_id res chain seq x y z
N MET A 1 -6.85 29.31 6.91
CA MET A 1 -6.69 28.64 7.25
C MET A 1 -6.23 28.22 7.02
N LYS A 2 -6.25 27.95 7.27
CA LYS A 2 -6.04 27.28 7.39
C LYS A 2 -5.97 26.81 7.36
N ALA A 3 -5.94 27.08 7.24
CA ALA A 3 -5.98 26.41 7.43
C ALA A 3 -5.82 25.95 7.42
N ASP A 4 -5.92 26.19 7.33
CA ASP A 4 -5.77 25.50 7.47
C ASP A 4 -5.52 24.96 7.67
N GLY A 5 -5.81 26.07 7.58
CA GLY A 5 -5.52 25.28 8.19
C GLY A 5 -5.13 23.95 8.40
N GLY A 6 -4.68 23.54 8.89
CA GLY A 6 -4.35 22.23 9.34
C GLY A 6 -4.58 21.05 8.43
N THR A 7 -4.76 21.25 7.15
CA THR A 7 -4.90 20.10 6.25
C THR A 7 -3.54 19.52 5.96
N MET A 8 -3.31 18.30 6.42
CA MET A 8 -2.06 17.60 6.10
C MET A 8 -2.04 17.21 4.64
N GLU A 9 -0.89 17.37 4.02
CA GLU A 9 -0.71 16.92 2.66
C GLU A 9 -0.79 15.41 2.60
N ARG A 10 -1.51 14.89 1.58
CA ARG A 10 -1.67 13.44 1.41
C ARG A 10 -0.33 12.78 1.15
N ARG A 11 -0.12 11.65 1.79
CA ARG A 11 1.06 10.81 1.57
C ARG A 11 0.66 9.55 0.83
N TYR A 12 1.63 8.96 0.17
CA TYR A 12 1.42 7.76 -0.64
C TYR A 12 2.37 6.68 -0.17
N TRP A 13 1.84 5.50 0.10
CA TRP A 13 2.57 4.42 0.76
C TRP A 13 2.50 3.14 -0.05
N ILE A 14 3.58 2.34 0.03
CA ILE A 14 3.55 0.95 -0.41
C ILE A 14 3.83 0.08 0.81
N GLY A 15 2.89 -0.82 1.12
CA GLY A 15 3.08 -1.85 2.14
C GLY A 15 3.44 -3.16 1.48
N VAL A 16 4.29 -3.95 2.14
CA VAL A 16 4.74 -5.23 1.61
C VAL A 16 4.02 -6.35 2.36
N VAL A 17 3.15 -7.06 1.67
CA VAL A 17 2.29 -8.09 2.26
C VAL A 17 2.12 -9.22 1.23
N SER A 18 2.24 -10.48 1.66
CA SER A 18 2.00 -11.60 0.76
C SER A 18 0.58 -11.57 0.21
N ARG A 19 0.37 -12.16 -0.96
CA ARG A 19 -0.95 -12.13 -1.60
C ARG A 19 -2.03 -12.78 -0.74
N SER A 20 -1.74 -13.93 -0.13
CA SER A 20 -2.73 -14.60 0.71
C SER A 20 -3.16 -13.74 1.90
N HIS A 21 -2.23 -13.02 2.50
CA HIS A 21 -2.52 -12.13 3.63
C HIS A 21 -3.32 -10.91 3.19
N ILE A 22 -2.95 -10.29 2.06
CA ILE A 22 -3.68 -9.11 1.62
C ILE A 22 -5.10 -9.45 1.15
N MET A 23 -5.34 -10.65 0.68
CA MET A 23 -6.70 -11.07 0.35
C MET A 23 -7.59 -11.04 1.58
N ILE A 24 -7.08 -11.46 2.73
CA ILE A 24 -7.81 -11.34 3.99
C ILE A 24 -8.05 -9.87 4.33
N GLY A 25 -7.03 -9.04 4.15
CA GLY A 25 -7.15 -7.61 4.42
C GLY A 25 -8.16 -6.91 3.53
N THR A 26 -8.16 -7.21 2.23
CA THR A 26 -9.11 -6.58 1.31
C THR A 26 -10.54 -7.01 1.62
N GLU A 27 -10.74 -8.27 1.97
CA GLU A 27 -12.06 -8.77 2.35
C GLU A 27 -12.56 -8.10 3.63
N GLY A 28 -11.67 -7.88 4.60
CA GLY A 28 -12.03 -7.26 5.87
C GLY A 28 -11.88 -5.74 5.91
N SER A 29 -11.41 -5.13 4.84
CA SER A 29 -11.18 -3.67 4.75
C SER A 29 -10.16 -3.16 5.76
N PHE A 30 -9.04 -3.86 5.89
CA PHE A 30 -7.96 -3.44 6.79
C PHE A 30 -6.59 -3.82 6.22
N VAL A 31 -5.53 -3.28 6.84
CA VAL A 31 -4.15 -3.68 6.52
C VAL A 31 -3.38 -3.96 7.81
N GLN A 32 -2.56 -5.01 7.75
CA GLN A 32 -1.60 -5.39 8.78
C GLN A 32 -0.23 -5.46 8.13
N LEU A 33 0.80 -4.96 8.82
CA LEU A 33 2.15 -4.91 8.29
C LEU A 33 3.13 -5.55 9.26
N ASN A 34 4.23 -6.07 8.74
CA ASN A 34 5.32 -6.62 9.54
C ASN A 34 4.83 -7.56 10.64
N HIS A 35 4.02 -8.56 10.24
CA HIS A 35 3.46 -9.58 11.15
C HIS A 35 2.56 -8.99 12.24
N GLY A 36 1.84 -7.91 11.92
CA GLY A 36 0.88 -7.33 12.83
C GLY A 36 1.46 -6.39 13.86
N LYS A 37 2.65 -5.84 13.60
CA LYS A 37 3.26 -4.88 14.51
C LYS A 37 2.58 -3.52 14.42
N ARG A 38 2.57 -2.80 15.54
CA ARG A 38 1.95 -1.48 15.62
C ARG A 38 2.77 -0.38 14.96
N GLU A 39 4.10 -0.44 15.10
CA GLU A 39 4.98 0.67 14.71
C GLU A 39 4.80 1.18 13.28
N PRO A 40 4.80 0.33 12.23
CA PRO A 40 4.68 0.88 10.89
C PRO A 40 3.34 1.58 10.64
N LEU A 41 2.28 1.14 11.34
CA LEU A 41 0.94 1.72 11.14
C LEU A 41 0.82 3.16 11.66
N ARG A 42 1.72 3.56 12.57
CA ARG A 42 1.69 4.90 13.15
C ARG A 42 1.99 5.99 12.13
N ARG A 43 2.53 5.63 10.98
CA ARG A 43 2.88 6.58 9.94
C ARG A 43 1.68 6.97 9.08
N PHE A 44 0.60 6.19 9.10
CA PHE A 44 -0.57 6.44 8.27
C PHE A 44 -1.44 7.56 8.82
N HIS A 45 -2.01 8.35 7.90
CA HIS A 45 -3.03 9.35 8.22
C HIS A 45 -4.26 9.10 7.35
N ALA A 46 -5.42 9.46 7.88
CA ALA A 46 -6.66 9.33 7.12
C ALA A 46 -6.53 10.05 5.78
N GLY A 47 -6.96 9.38 4.72
CA GLY A 47 -6.89 9.94 3.37
C GLY A 47 -5.62 9.61 2.61
N ASP A 48 -4.61 9.03 3.27
CA ASP A 48 -3.38 8.62 2.58
C ASP A 48 -3.67 7.52 1.57
N GLY A 49 -2.91 7.49 0.47
CA GLY A 49 -2.99 6.41 -0.49
C GLY A 49 -2.16 5.21 -0.05
N LEU A 50 -2.68 4.03 -0.31
CA LEU A 50 -1.98 2.79 0.01
C LEU A 50 -1.96 1.86 -1.18
N LEU A 51 -0.78 1.38 -1.52
CA LEU A 51 -0.55 0.28 -2.46
C LEU A 51 0.01 -0.90 -1.70
N ILE A 52 -0.32 -2.09 -2.14
CA ILE A 52 0.29 -3.31 -1.60
C ILE A 52 1.13 -3.96 -2.67
N TYR A 53 2.39 -4.21 -2.34
CA TYR A 53 3.30 -5.01 -3.14
C TYR A 53 3.42 -6.39 -2.52
N SER A 54 3.17 -7.43 -3.30
CA SER A 54 3.25 -8.81 -2.83
C SER A 54 4.43 -9.51 -3.51
N PRO A 55 5.52 -9.75 -2.77
CA PRO A 55 6.66 -10.46 -3.36
C PRO A 55 6.37 -11.93 -3.61
N ARG A 56 5.43 -12.51 -2.84
CA ARG A 56 5.10 -13.93 -2.87
C ARG A 56 3.62 -14.16 -2.73
N GLU A 57 3.19 -15.35 -3.17
CA GLU A 57 1.79 -15.79 -2.96
C GLU A 57 1.47 -15.92 -1.47
N SER A 58 2.40 -16.45 -0.68
CA SER A 58 2.24 -16.60 0.76
C SER A 58 3.59 -16.48 1.45
N TYR A 59 3.58 -16.12 2.72
CA TYR A 59 4.79 -15.96 3.53
C TYR A 59 4.98 -17.21 4.40
N PRO A 60 6.21 -17.72 4.57
CA PRO A 60 7.46 -17.28 3.92
C PRO A 60 7.81 -18.06 2.65
N ASP A 61 7.14 -19.17 2.36
CA ASP A 61 7.58 -20.15 1.37
C ASP A 61 6.78 -20.18 0.08
N GLY A 62 5.81 -19.27 -0.07
CA GLY A 62 4.99 -19.25 -1.27
C GLY A 62 5.80 -18.91 -2.51
N ALA A 63 5.24 -19.26 -3.67
CA ALA A 63 5.88 -18.96 -4.96
C ALA A 63 6.11 -17.46 -5.12
N PRO A 64 7.20 -17.06 -5.78
CA PRO A 64 7.41 -15.64 -6.09
C PRO A 64 6.26 -15.10 -6.93
N LEU A 65 5.80 -13.89 -6.59
CA LEU A 65 4.74 -13.22 -7.34
C LEU A 65 5.23 -11.91 -7.92
N GLN A 66 5.82 -11.05 -7.08
CA GLN A 66 6.41 -9.79 -7.51
C GLN A 66 5.42 -8.89 -8.24
N ALA A 67 4.28 -8.66 -7.60
CA ALA A 67 3.19 -7.87 -8.21
C ALA A 67 2.54 -6.94 -7.20
N PHE A 68 1.98 -5.85 -7.71
CA PHE A 68 1.08 -5.01 -6.92
C PHE A 68 -0.29 -5.66 -6.90
N THR A 69 -0.84 -5.88 -5.71
CA THR A 69 -2.01 -6.74 -5.54
C THR A 69 -3.24 -6.02 -4.98
N ALA A 70 -3.08 -4.83 -4.42
CA ALA A 70 -4.21 -4.08 -3.87
C ALA A 70 -3.88 -2.60 -3.82
N ALA A 71 -4.92 -1.77 -3.84
CA ALA A 71 -4.78 -0.32 -3.71
C ALA A 71 -6.00 0.23 -3.01
N GLY A 72 -5.80 1.27 -2.21
CA GLY A 72 -6.91 1.88 -1.49
C GLY A 72 -6.51 3.16 -0.79
N ILE A 73 -7.39 3.59 0.11
CA ILE A 73 -7.26 4.85 0.85
C ILE A 73 -7.38 4.54 2.33
N ILE A 74 -6.45 5.04 3.13
CA ILE A 74 -6.51 4.88 4.60
C ILE A 74 -7.76 5.58 5.10
N ARG A 75 -8.64 4.82 5.80
CA ARG A 75 -9.93 5.34 6.22
C ARG A 75 -9.81 6.31 7.39
N THR A 76 -9.17 5.89 8.49
CA THR A 76 -9.11 6.72 9.69
C THR A 76 -7.71 6.90 10.25
N GLY A 77 -6.80 5.96 10.01
CA GLY A 77 -5.49 5.95 10.67
C GLY A 77 -5.55 5.47 12.11
N GLU A 78 -6.72 5.14 12.63
CA GLU A 78 -6.86 4.62 13.98
C GLU A 78 -6.36 3.18 14.06
N ILE A 79 -5.44 2.91 14.99
CA ILE A 79 -4.82 1.60 15.13
C ILE A 79 -5.58 0.79 16.18
N TYR A 80 -5.94 -0.44 15.85
CA TYR A 80 -6.60 -1.34 16.78
C TYR A 80 -6.12 -2.77 16.55
N GLN A 81 -6.44 -3.66 17.48
CA GLN A 81 -6.05 -5.07 17.36
C GLN A 81 -7.23 -5.88 16.83
N GLY A 82 -6.92 -6.76 15.86
CA GLY A 82 -7.88 -7.73 15.38
C GLY A 82 -7.58 -9.10 15.97
N ASP A 83 -8.55 -9.98 15.94
CA ASP A 83 -8.40 -11.35 16.43
C ASP A 83 -8.31 -12.29 15.22
N MET A 84 -7.14 -12.90 15.03
CA MET A 84 -6.91 -13.85 13.94
C MET A 84 -7.01 -15.30 14.38
N GLY A 85 -7.36 -15.53 15.65
CA GLY A 85 -7.43 -16.86 16.21
C GLY A 85 -6.13 -17.30 16.89
N ASP A 86 -6.21 -18.32 17.73
CA ASP A 86 -5.06 -18.90 18.43
C ASP A 86 -4.21 -17.90 19.20
N GLY A 87 -4.86 -16.84 19.71
CA GLY A 87 -4.15 -15.84 20.50
C GLY A 87 -3.40 -14.80 19.67
N PHE A 88 -3.45 -14.88 18.35
CA PHE A 88 -2.80 -13.89 17.49
C PHE A 88 -3.67 -12.65 17.36
N MET A 89 -3.18 -11.54 17.91
CA MET A 89 -3.93 -10.27 17.98
C MET A 89 -3.12 -9.16 17.30
N PRO A 90 -3.01 -9.20 15.96
CA PRO A 90 -2.22 -8.20 15.24
C PRO A 90 -2.86 -6.82 15.27
N PHE A 91 -2.01 -5.79 15.18
CA PHE A 91 -2.48 -4.42 15.00
C PHE A 91 -2.83 -4.18 13.53
N ARG A 92 -3.86 -3.36 13.30
CA ARG A 92 -4.34 -3.05 11.96
C ARG A 92 -4.96 -1.66 11.90
N VAL A 93 -5.10 -1.13 10.69
CA VAL A 93 -5.89 0.07 10.43
C VAL A 93 -6.86 -0.23 9.30
N ASP A 94 -7.97 0.51 9.26
CA ASP A 94 -8.98 0.32 8.22
C ASP A 94 -8.60 1.01 6.93
N VAL A 95 -8.91 0.34 5.82
CA VAL A 95 -8.59 0.81 4.47
C VAL A 95 -9.82 0.64 3.59
N ASP A 96 -10.12 1.66 2.80
CA ASP A 96 -11.12 1.56 1.75
C ASP A 96 -10.41 1.11 0.48
N TYR A 97 -10.46 -0.18 0.19
CA TYR A 97 -9.83 -0.73 -1.00
C TYR A 97 -10.67 -0.44 -2.23
N LEU A 98 -9.99 -0.23 -3.34
CA LEU A 98 -10.62 0.05 -4.63
C LEU A 98 -10.46 -1.15 -5.56
N PRO A 99 -11.42 -1.39 -6.46
CA PRO A 99 -11.24 -2.44 -7.48
C PRO A 99 -10.01 -2.13 -8.33
N CYS A 100 -9.18 -3.13 -8.57
CA CYS A 100 -7.99 -2.97 -9.40
C CYS A 100 -7.53 -4.34 -9.90
N HIS A 101 -6.64 -4.31 -10.89
CA HIS A 101 -6.05 -5.51 -11.45
C HIS A 101 -4.65 -5.70 -10.88
N GLU A 102 -4.33 -6.93 -10.47
CA GLU A 102 -2.97 -7.24 -10.02
C GLU A 102 -2.01 -7.01 -11.18
N THR A 103 -0.88 -6.39 -10.88
CA THR A 103 0.03 -5.91 -11.92
C THR A 103 1.47 -6.23 -11.56
N PRO A 104 2.20 -6.99 -12.41
CA PRO A 104 3.60 -7.30 -12.12
C PRO A 104 4.44 -6.04 -12.05
N ILE A 105 5.43 -6.05 -11.13
CA ILE A 105 6.31 -4.90 -10.97
C ILE A 105 7.34 -4.78 -12.10
N ARG A 106 7.81 -5.90 -12.64
CA ARG A 106 8.95 -5.88 -13.56
C ARG A 106 8.82 -4.93 -14.75
N PRO A 107 7.67 -4.85 -15.46
CA PRO A 107 7.55 -3.90 -16.55
C PRO A 107 7.57 -2.44 -16.13
N LEU A 108 7.38 -2.16 -14.83
CA LEU A 108 7.30 -0.79 -14.32
C LEU A 108 8.61 -0.28 -13.73
N ILE A 109 9.55 -1.16 -13.43
CA ILE A 109 10.74 -0.83 -12.63
C ILE A 109 11.50 0.38 -13.18
N ASP A 110 11.71 0.45 -14.49
CA ASP A 110 12.51 1.51 -15.08
C ASP A 110 11.86 2.89 -14.95
N GLU A 111 10.55 2.94 -14.77
CA GLU A 111 9.81 4.18 -14.67
C GLU A 111 9.57 4.64 -13.23
N LEU A 112 9.88 3.81 -12.24
CA LEU A 112 9.61 4.12 -10.84
C LEU A 112 10.80 4.88 -10.23
N SER A 113 10.58 6.15 -9.90
CA SER A 113 11.66 7.02 -9.43
C SER A 113 12.18 6.62 -8.06
N PHE A 114 11.36 5.98 -7.21
CA PHE A 114 11.81 5.58 -5.88
C PHE A 114 12.76 4.39 -5.92
N ILE A 115 12.84 3.68 -7.04
CA ILE A 115 13.79 2.58 -7.21
C ILE A 115 15.05 3.15 -7.85
N ARG A 116 16.05 3.44 -7.01
CA ARG A 116 17.27 4.09 -7.47
C ARG A 116 18.24 3.15 -8.15
N LYS A 117 18.37 1.93 -7.64
CA LYS A 117 19.26 0.90 -8.19
C LYS A 117 18.43 -0.16 -8.87
N LYS A 118 18.31 -0.06 -10.18
CA LYS A 118 17.42 -0.96 -10.94
C LYS A 118 17.82 -2.44 -10.84
N LYS A 119 19.10 -2.73 -10.73
CA LYS A 119 19.58 -4.12 -10.64
C LYS A 119 19.24 -4.76 -9.29
N SER A 120 19.09 -3.96 -8.24
CA SER A 120 18.72 -4.45 -6.91
C SER A 120 17.43 -3.80 -6.44
N TRP A 121 16.46 -3.76 -7.33
CA TRP A 121 15.21 -3.06 -7.10
C TRP A 121 14.45 -3.56 -5.85
N GLY A 122 14.60 -4.83 -5.52
CA GLY A 122 13.91 -5.40 -4.35
C GLY A 122 14.32 -4.79 -3.01
N ALA A 123 15.48 -4.15 -2.95
CA ALA A 123 15.96 -3.54 -1.71
C ALA A 123 15.02 -2.44 -1.21
N ALA A 124 14.27 -1.78 -2.10
CA ALA A 124 13.33 -0.74 -1.71
C ALA A 124 12.22 -1.25 -0.80
N PHE A 125 11.93 -2.54 -0.85
CA PHE A 125 10.79 -3.14 -0.14
C PHE A 125 11.15 -3.87 1.15
N ARG A 126 12.41 -3.89 1.54
CA ARG A 126 12.88 -4.76 2.63
C ARG A 126 12.35 -4.38 4.02
N PHE A 127 11.92 -3.16 4.23
CA PHE A 127 11.43 -2.74 5.55
C PHE A 127 9.91 -2.85 5.71
N GLY A 128 9.22 -3.32 4.69
CA GLY A 128 7.79 -3.61 4.80
C GLY A 128 6.86 -2.44 4.55
N LEU A 129 7.34 -1.22 4.66
CA LEU A 129 6.55 -0.02 4.36
C LEU A 129 7.48 1.08 3.87
N LEU A 130 7.08 1.74 2.79
CA LEU A 130 7.86 2.88 2.27
C LEU A 130 6.92 3.94 1.73
N GLN A 131 7.35 5.19 1.87
CA GLN A 131 6.64 6.34 1.29
C GLN A 131 7.19 6.57 -0.11
N VAL A 132 6.30 6.85 -1.06
CA VAL A 132 6.68 7.08 -2.45
C VAL A 132 6.09 8.39 -2.95
N PRO A 133 6.68 8.97 -4.01
CA PRO A 133 6.09 10.18 -4.61
C PRO A 133 4.73 9.89 -5.22
N GLU A 134 3.88 10.90 -5.25
CA GLU A 134 2.57 10.83 -5.88
C GLU A 134 2.66 10.31 -7.31
N GLN A 135 3.63 10.80 -8.07
CA GLN A 135 3.84 10.43 -9.45
C GLN A 135 4.03 8.91 -9.62
N ASP A 136 4.83 8.29 -8.75
CA ASP A 136 5.06 6.85 -8.80
C ASP A 136 3.81 6.08 -8.42
N PHE A 137 3.12 6.56 -7.37
CA PHE A 137 1.87 5.94 -6.93
C PHE A 137 0.83 5.99 -8.05
N ALA A 138 0.69 7.14 -8.71
CA ALA A 138 -0.26 7.30 -9.81
C ALA A 138 0.08 6.41 -11.00
N LEU A 139 1.38 6.26 -11.29
CA LEU A 139 1.83 5.39 -12.38
C LEU A 139 1.44 3.93 -12.11
N ILE A 140 1.69 3.46 -10.90
CA ILE A 140 1.38 2.08 -10.54
C ILE A 140 -0.13 1.85 -10.54
N THR A 141 -0.90 2.72 -9.89
CA THR A 141 -2.35 2.54 -9.81
C THR A 141 -3.01 2.69 -11.18
N GLY A 142 -2.43 3.50 -12.07
CA GLY A 142 -2.89 3.57 -13.46
C GLY A 142 -2.68 2.25 -14.18
N ALA A 143 -1.53 1.61 -14.00
CA ALA A 143 -1.25 0.30 -14.58
C ALA A 143 -2.19 -0.76 -14.01
N MET A 144 -2.60 -0.63 -12.76
CA MET A 144 -3.54 -1.53 -12.11
C MET A 144 -5.00 -1.24 -12.49
N GLU A 145 -5.23 -0.20 -13.25
CA GLU A 145 -6.57 0.25 -13.64
C GLU A 145 -7.46 0.57 -12.44
N CYS A 146 -6.86 1.16 -11.41
CA CYS A 146 -7.60 1.64 -10.24
C CYS A 146 -8.12 3.04 -10.53
N THR A 147 -9.39 3.29 -10.19
CA THR A 147 -9.98 4.61 -10.31
C THR A 147 -10.12 5.21 -8.91
N PHE A 148 -9.35 6.24 -8.63
CA PHE A 148 -9.43 6.96 -7.37
C PHE A 148 -10.45 8.09 -7.48
N PRO A 149 -11.02 8.56 -6.35
CA PRO A 149 -12.00 9.64 -6.39
C PRO A 149 -11.43 10.91 -7.01
N ALA A 150 -12.32 11.71 -7.63
CA ALA A 150 -11.93 13.00 -8.18
C ALA A 150 -11.27 13.85 -7.09
N GLY A 151 -10.15 14.48 -7.44
CA GLY A 151 -9.40 15.29 -6.48
C GLY A 151 -8.45 14.53 -5.58
N PHE A 152 -8.40 13.20 -5.72
CA PHE A 152 -7.47 12.42 -4.90
C PHE A 152 -6.01 12.78 -5.21
N PHE A 153 -5.66 12.85 -6.49
CA PHE A 153 -4.32 13.23 -6.90
C PHE A 153 -4.22 14.74 -7.08
N LYS A 154 -3.11 15.29 -6.58
CA LYS A 154 -2.82 16.71 -6.74
C LYS A 154 -2.50 17.03 -8.20
N ASP A 155 -1.71 16.15 -8.83
CA ASP A 155 -1.37 16.23 -10.25
C ASP A 155 -1.85 14.94 -10.92
N PRO A 156 -3.13 14.90 -11.32
CA PRO A 156 -3.67 13.66 -11.88
C PRO A 156 -2.94 13.29 -13.16
N PRO A 157 -2.79 11.96 -13.42
CA PRO A 157 -2.13 11.51 -14.64
C PRO A 157 -2.93 11.92 -15.86
N ALA A 158 -2.24 12.08 -16.99
CA ALA A 158 -2.89 12.38 -18.25
C ALA A 158 -3.85 11.25 -18.64
N ALA A 159 -4.99 11.60 -19.16
CA ALA A 159 -5.99 10.63 -19.61
C ALA A 159 -5.49 9.78 -20.76
#